data_d870210f3e420fc671644596807755e1
#
_entry.id   d870210f3e420fc671644596807755e1
#
_cell.length_a   1.000
_cell.length_b   1.000
_cell.length_c   1.000
_cell.angle_alpha   90.00
_cell.angle_beta   90.00
_cell.angle_gamma   90.00
#
_symmetry.space_group_name_H-M   'P 1'
#
loop_
_entity.id
_entity.type
_entity.pdbx_description
1 polymer ?
#
loop_
_entity_poly.entity_id
_entity_poly.type
_entity_poly.pdbx_seq_one_letter_code
_entity_poly.pdbx_strand_id
1 'polypeptide(L)'
;KARENALMIYLNDIRKCVNVLSSPNNILGIEYLKALKKYKSNIMPISIARYESAYNDSSYSGNIASATAIRNIIKNNGFDILRRLLPSSSYSILIKNIKQGHIIPDISVFEKQIIYNLRKMETSEIAMLPDVTEGLEFAIKKAANSCNNLNDLLNIIKSKRYTSTRIQRILLYALLGITKKDIDISKKTTPYIRVLGLNNRGKFLISEIAKANPKLEIITSVKRFYDNNTNNSTDSIINQVTKNNTNNFETTSPTNINEAQDINSSNDETLPKTGFE
;
A
#
# COMPACT_ATOMS: atom_id res chain seq x y z
N LYS A 1 13.44 21.58 3.48
CA LYS A 1 13.97 22.81 4.09
C LYS A 1 14.68 22.57 5.43
N ALA A 2 14.04 22.08 6.51
CA ALA A 2 14.70 21.91 7.82
C ALA A 2 15.90 20.95 7.77
N ARG A 3 15.78 19.80 7.09
CA ARG A 3 16.89 18.84 6.89
C ARG A 3 17.98 19.40 5.98
N GLU A 4 17.62 20.16 4.97
CA GLU A 4 18.56 20.87 4.08
C GLU A 4 19.37 21.89 4.85
N ASN A 5 18.71 22.72 5.68
CA ASN A 5 19.38 23.71 6.52
C ASN A 5 20.31 23.06 7.55
N ALA A 6 19.92 21.94 8.15
CA ALA A 6 20.78 21.21 9.08
C ALA A 6 22.03 20.66 8.39
N LEU A 7 21.92 20.18 7.13
CA LEU A 7 23.08 19.72 6.35
C LEU A 7 23.95 20.87 5.87
N MET A 8 23.38 22.04 5.58
CA MET A 8 24.12 23.25 5.25
C MET A 8 25.14 23.65 6.34
N ILE A 9 24.81 23.38 7.60
CA ILE A 9 25.67 23.71 8.74
C ILE A 9 26.88 22.76 8.83
N TYR A 10 26.75 21.51 8.36
CA TYR A 10 27.73 20.46 8.58
C TYR A 10 28.56 20.05 7.35
N LEU A 11 28.21 20.50 6.15
CA LEU A 11 28.84 20.03 4.91
C LEU A 11 29.33 21.19 4.03
N ASN A 12 30.61 21.18 3.71
CA ASN A 12 31.26 22.19 2.85
C ASN A 12 30.81 22.15 1.37
N ASP A 13 30.11 21.10 0.91
CA ASP A 13 29.59 20.95 -0.47
C ASP A 13 28.08 20.78 -0.49
N ILE A 14 27.39 21.89 -0.29
CA ILE A 14 25.95 21.98 -0.09
C ILE A 14 25.15 21.57 -1.33
N ARG A 15 25.63 21.90 -2.55
CA ARG A 15 24.83 21.73 -3.78
C ARG A 15 24.53 20.27 -4.11
N LYS A 16 25.51 19.38 -3.90
CA LYS A 16 25.33 17.93 -4.13
C LYS A 16 24.36 17.30 -3.12
N CYS A 17 24.38 17.77 -1.87
CA CYS A 17 23.56 17.22 -0.80
C CYS A 17 22.09 17.65 -0.89
N VAL A 18 21.80 18.86 -1.36
CA VAL A 18 20.42 19.34 -1.56
C VAL A 18 19.68 18.47 -2.58
N ASN A 19 20.34 18.13 -3.70
CA ASN A 19 19.75 17.28 -4.73
C ASN A 19 19.47 15.85 -4.23
N VAL A 20 20.32 15.30 -3.37
CA VAL A 20 20.09 13.98 -2.76
C VAL A 20 18.85 13.99 -1.88
N LEU A 21 18.66 15.04 -1.07
CA LEU A 21 17.53 15.14 -0.13
C LEU A 21 16.22 15.60 -0.76
N SER A 22 16.23 16.07 -1.99
CA SER A 22 15.00 16.47 -2.71
C SER A 22 14.24 15.27 -3.27
N SER A 23 14.90 14.12 -3.47
CA SER A 23 14.28 12.91 -4.00
C SER A 23 13.71 12.01 -2.90
N PRO A 24 12.42 11.62 -2.97
CA PRO A 24 11.78 10.72 -1.99
C PRO A 24 12.50 9.37 -1.85
N ASN A 25 12.99 8.79 -2.95
CA ASN A 25 13.72 7.52 -2.93
C ASN A 25 15.06 7.64 -2.20
N ASN A 26 15.77 8.74 -2.39
CA ASN A 26 17.03 8.99 -1.71
C ASN A 26 16.82 9.20 -0.20
N ILE A 27 15.74 9.92 0.18
CA ILE A 27 15.36 10.08 1.60
C ILE A 27 15.12 8.70 2.22
N LEU A 28 14.37 7.81 1.53
CA LEU A 28 14.13 6.45 2.00
C LEU A 28 15.43 5.65 2.12
N GLY A 29 16.31 5.73 1.13
CA GLY A 29 17.64 5.09 1.18
C GLY A 29 18.48 5.56 2.37
N ILE A 30 18.47 6.87 2.66
CA ILE A 30 19.17 7.42 3.82
C ILE A 30 18.57 6.87 5.13
N GLU A 31 17.24 6.73 5.26
CA GLU A 31 16.64 6.15 6.46
C GLU A 31 17.02 4.67 6.62
N TYR A 32 17.15 3.89 5.54
CA TYR A 32 17.70 2.53 5.60
C TYR A 32 19.16 2.52 6.09
N LEU A 33 20.02 3.38 5.55
CA LEU A 33 21.42 3.48 6.00
C LEU A 33 21.52 3.87 7.48
N LYS A 34 20.65 4.78 7.95
CA LYS A 34 20.57 5.14 9.38
C LYS A 34 20.14 3.96 10.23
N ALA A 35 19.18 3.16 9.75
CA ALA A 35 18.73 1.95 10.46
C ALA A 35 19.85 0.92 10.54
N LEU A 36 20.54 0.62 9.44
CA LEU A 36 21.70 -0.29 9.42
C LEU A 36 22.76 0.14 10.44
N LYS A 37 23.11 1.43 10.46
CA LYS A 37 24.07 1.97 11.43
C LYS A 37 23.57 1.85 12.87
N LYS A 38 22.30 2.19 13.13
CA LYS A 38 21.68 2.12 14.46
C LYS A 38 21.71 0.69 15.02
N TYR A 39 21.38 -0.29 14.19
CA TYR A 39 21.32 -1.71 14.59
C TYR A 39 22.66 -2.44 14.42
N LYS A 40 23.74 -1.72 14.04
CA LYS A 40 25.07 -2.32 13.78
C LYS A 40 24.98 -3.54 12.86
N SER A 41 24.14 -3.45 11.81
CA SER A 41 23.86 -4.55 10.89
C SER A 41 24.99 -4.73 9.89
N ASN A 42 25.33 -5.99 9.58
CA ASN A 42 26.28 -6.37 8.55
C ASN A 42 25.67 -6.45 7.14
N ILE A 43 24.39 -6.11 6.97
CA ILE A 43 23.72 -6.10 5.66
C ILE A 43 24.38 -5.05 4.77
N MET A 44 24.82 -5.49 3.59
CA MET A 44 25.43 -4.61 2.58
C MET A 44 24.30 -3.89 1.82
N PRO A 45 24.23 -2.55 1.85
CA PRO A 45 23.27 -1.80 1.09
C PRO A 45 23.65 -1.77 -0.39
N ILE A 46 22.71 -2.08 -1.27
CA ILE A 46 22.86 -2.01 -2.73
C ILE A 46 21.85 -1.01 -3.27
N SER A 47 22.30 -0.02 -4.03
CA SER A 47 21.44 0.93 -4.72
C SER A 47 21.25 0.52 -6.18
N ILE A 48 20.01 0.65 -6.67
CA ILE A 48 19.67 0.43 -8.07
C ILE A 48 19.22 1.78 -8.63
N ALA A 49 19.88 2.21 -9.72
CA ALA A 49 19.49 3.43 -10.41
C ALA A 49 18.08 3.29 -11.01
N ARG A 50 17.27 4.33 -10.84
CA ARG A 50 15.94 4.36 -11.44
C ARG A 50 16.05 4.67 -12.92
N TYR A 51 15.31 3.93 -13.73
CA TYR A 51 15.31 4.07 -15.18
C TYR A 51 14.00 4.73 -15.67
N GLU A 52 14.10 5.68 -16.59
CA GLU A 52 13.06 6.34 -17.40
C GLU A 52 11.94 7.13 -16.73
N SER A 53 11.51 6.90 -15.50
CA SER A 53 10.39 7.66 -14.93
C SER A 53 10.68 8.26 -13.58
N ALA A 54 10.32 9.54 -13.38
CA ALA A 54 10.35 10.17 -12.07
C ALA A 54 9.25 9.60 -11.14
N TYR A 55 9.44 9.74 -9.81
CA TYR A 55 8.55 9.12 -8.81
C TYR A 55 7.09 9.58 -8.92
N ASN A 56 6.85 10.84 -9.28
CA ASN A 56 5.54 11.46 -9.34
C ASN A 56 5.09 11.81 -10.76
N ASP A 57 5.74 11.26 -11.80
CA ASP A 57 5.31 11.50 -13.17
C ASP A 57 3.89 10.97 -13.36
N SER A 58 2.98 11.88 -13.68
CA SER A 58 1.60 11.57 -14.08
C SER A 58 1.52 11.18 -15.56
N SER A 59 2.58 11.44 -16.33
CA SER A 59 2.77 11.07 -17.72
C SER A 59 3.76 9.91 -17.85
N TYR A 60 3.80 9.28 -19.00
CA TYR A 60 4.75 8.24 -19.35
C TYR A 60 5.50 8.64 -20.61
N SER A 61 6.79 8.30 -20.66
CA SER A 61 7.62 8.39 -21.86
C SER A 61 8.18 7.00 -22.16
N GLY A 62 8.09 6.54 -23.41
CA GLY A 62 8.57 5.21 -23.76
C GLY A 62 7.68 4.05 -23.26
N ASN A 63 8.31 2.99 -22.78
CA ASN A 63 7.66 1.74 -22.38
C ASN A 63 7.57 1.54 -20.86
N ILE A 64 8.07 2.50 -20.07
CA ILE A 64 8.07 2.43 -18.60
C ILE A 64 7.27 3.59 -18.05
N ALA A 65 6.34 3.29 -17.15
CA ALA A 65 5.49 4.27 -16.49
C ALA A 65 5.57 4.14 -14.97
N SER A 66 5.39 5.26 -14.27
CA SER A 66 5.24 5.24 -12.83
C SER A 66 3.93 4.58 -12.42
N ALA A 67 3.85 4.07 -11.19
CA ALA A 67 2.59 3.55 -10.65
C ALA A 67 1.46 4.61 -10.65
N THR A 68 1.81 5.89 -10.49
CA THR A 68 0.86 7.01 -10.57
C THR A 68 0.32 7.18 -11.98
N ALA A 69 1.19 7.14 -12.99
CA ALA A 69 0.77 7.20 -14.40
C ALA A 69 -0.15 6.03 -14.75
N ILE A 70 0.21 4.81 -14.35
CA ILE A 70 -0.62 3.60 -14.58
C ILE A 70 -2.00 3.76 -13.94
N ARG A 71 -2.09 4.21 -12.68
CA ARG A 71 -3.39 4.45 -12.02
C ARG A 71 -4.23 5.51 -12.74
N ASN A 72 -3.61 6.57 -13.24
CA ASN A 72 -4.30 7.61 -14.02
C ASN A 72 -4.82 7.06 -15.34
N ILE A 73 -4.03 6.24 -16.04
CA ILE A 73 -4.46 5.56 -17.29
C ILE A 73 -5.67 4.68 -17.02
N ILE A 74 -5.65 3.91 -15.93
CA ILE A 74 -6.77 3.05 -15.54
C ILE A 74 -8.03 3.87 -15.23
N LYS A 75 -7.90 4.97 -14.48
CA LYS A 75 -9.02 5.88 -14.16
C LYS A 75 -9.65 6.48 -15.42
N ASN A 76 -8.87 6.70 -16.46
CA ASN A 76 -9.31 7.27 -17.72
C ASN A 76 -9.64 6.21 -18.79
N ASN A 77 -9.79 4.93 -18.39
CA ASN A 77 -10.11 3.80 -19.26
C ASN A 77 -9.12 3.57 -20.42
N GLY A 78 -7.87 3.99 -20.27
CA GLY A 78 -6.81 3.85 -21.28
C GLY A 78 -6.18 2.45 -21.28
N PHE A 79 -6.96 1.38 -21.33
CA PHE A 79 -6.49 0.01 -21.14
C PHE A 79 -5.53 -0.49 -22.22
N ASP A 80 -5.67 -0.03 -23.46
CA ASP A 80 -4.81 -0.48 -24.58
C ASP A 80 -3.35 -0.11 -24.38
N ILE A 81 -3.09 1.07 -23.80
CA ILE A 81 -1.74 1.54 -23.53
C ILE A 81 -1.07 0.68 -22.44
N LEU A 82 -1.85 0.16 -21.49
CA LEU A 82 -1.32 -0.66 -20.38
C LEU A 82 -0.66 -1.95 -20.86
N ARG A 83 -1.05 -2.46 -22.05
CA ARG A 83 -0.40 -3.65 -22.65
C ARG A 83 1.09 -3.44 -22.91
N ARG A 84 1.51 -2.20 -23.20
CA ARG A 84 2.92 -1.83 -23.43
C ARG A 84 3.66 -1.51 -22.12
N LEU A 85 2.95 -1.00 -21.13
CA LEU A 85 3.53 -0.47 -19.91
C LEU A 85 3.61 -1.50 -18.77
N LEU A 86 2.92 -2.64 -18.90
CA LEU A 86 2.88 -3.69 -17.91
C LEU A 86 3.47 -5.00 -18.45
N PRO A 87 4.11 -5.82 -17.62
CA PRO A 87 4.41 -7.20 -17.98
C PRO A 87 3.14 -7.93 -18.43
N SER A 88 3.25 -8.80 -19.41
CA SER A 88 2.10 -9.50 -20.03
C SER A 88 1.21 -10.23 -18.99
N SER A 89 1.82 -10.89 -18.02
CA SER A 89 1.10 -11.56 -16.93
C SER A 89 0.30 -10.58 -16.08
N SER A 90 0.91 -9.44 -15.69
CA SER A 90 0.24 -8.42 -14.88
C SER A 90 -0.91 -7.76 -15.64
N TYR A 91 -0.71 -7.48 -16.93
CA TYR A 91 -1.75 -6.96 -17.81
C TYR A 91 -2.93 -7.93 -17.92
N SER A 92 -2.67 -9.22 -18.18
CA SER A 92 -3.70 -10.24 -18.31
C SER A 92 -4.54 -10.38 -17.03
N ILE A 93 -3.89 -10.39 -15.86
CA ILE A 93 -4.57 -10.46 -14.56
C ILE A 93 -5.43 -9.20 -14.34
N LEU A 94 -4.89 -8.01 -14.62
CA LEU A 94 -5.61 -6.75 -14.48
C LEU A 94 -6.87 -6.73 -15.33
N ILE A 95 -6.75 -7.04 -16.63
CA ILE A 95 -7.88 -7.03 -17.56
C ILE A 95 -8.93 -8.08 -17.19
N LYS A 96 -8.50 -9.28 -16.77
CA LYS A 96 -9.42 -10.31 -16.28
C LYS A 96 -10.25 -9.79 -15.11
N ASN A 97 -9.61 -9.18 -14.11
CA ASN A 97 -10.32 -8.64 -12.95
C ASN A 97 -11.30 -7.52 -13.33
N ILE A 98 -10.89 -6.61 -14.21
CA ILE A 98 -11.78 -5.53 -14.71
C ILE A 98 -13.00 -6.12 -15.43
N LYS A 99 -12.80 -7.09 -16.32
CA LYS A 99 -13.89 -7.77 -17.05
C LYS A 99 -14.85 -8.52 -16.12
N GLN A 100 -14.36 -9.00 -14.96
CA GLN A 100 -15.17 -9.63 -13.93
C GLN A 100 -15.91 -8.62 -13.03
N GLY A 101 -15.78 -7.31 -13.29
CA GLY A 101 -16.45 -6.27 -12.52
C GLY A 101 -15.77 -5.94 -11.19
N HIS A 102 -14.55 -6.44 -10.96
CA HIS A 102 -13.81 -6.07 -9.76
C HIS A 102 -13.45 -4.59 -9.76
N ILE A 103 -13.78 -3.92 -8.67
CA ILE A 103 -13.48 -2.49 -8.49
C ILE A 103 -11.98 -2.31 -8.22
N ILE A 104 -11.37 -1.35 -8.93
CA ILE A 104 -10.00 -0.93 -8.63
C ILE A 104 -10.02 -0.10 -7.35
N PRO A 105 -9.28 -0.49 -6.30
CA PRO A 105 -9.31 0.19 -5.03
C PRO A 105 -8.85 1.66 -5.15
N ASP A 106 -9.73 2.57 -4.81
CA ASP A 106 -9.44 3.99 -4.63
C ASP A 106 -10.18 4.46 -3.38
N ILE A 107 -9.60 5.40 -2.64
CA ILE A 107 -10.19 5.89 -1.39
C ILE A 107 -11.57 6.51 -1.62
N SER A 108 -11.85 7.03 -2.81
CA SER A 108 -13.15 7.61 -3.18
C SER A 108 -14.30 6.60 -3.16
N VAL A 109 -14.02 5.31 -3.34
CA VAL A 109 -15.03 4.23 -3.20
C VAL A 109 -15.64 4.23 -1.80
N PHE A 110 -14.88 4.64 -0.80
CA PHE A 110 -15.29 4.69 0.62
C PHE A 110 -15.69 6.10 1.08
N GLU A 111 -15.93 7.03 0.17
CA GLU A 111 -16.24 8.42 0.48
C GLU A 111 -17.35 8.58 1.51
N LYS A 112 -18.50 7.95 1.25
CA LYS A 112 -19.68 8.05 2.13
C LYS A 112 -19.40 7.46 3.51
N GLN A 113 -18.74 6.31 3.58
CA GLN A 113 -18.39 5.65 4.83
C GLN A 113 -17.41 6.48 5.66
N ILE A 114 -16.39 7.05 5.01
CA ILE A 114 -15.40 7.93 5.67
C ILE A 114 -16.08 9.15 6.26
N ILE A 115 -16.88 9.86 5.45
CA ILE A 115 -17.57 11.08 5.90
C ILE A 115 -18.56 10.75 7.02
N TYR A 116 -19.32 9.67 6.89
CA TYR A 116 -20.24 9.21 7.94
C TYR A 116 -19.52 8.92 9.25
N ASN A 117 -18.42 8.13 9.21
CA ASN A 117 -17.66 7.81 10.41
C ASN A 117 -17.12 9.06 11.09
N LEU A 118 -16.51 9.98 10.33
CA LEU A 118 -15.97 11.23 10.89
C LEU A 118 -17.05 12.14 11.48
N ARG A 119 -18.26 12.17 10.90
CA ARG A 119 -19.40 12.90 11.46
C ARG A 119 -19.92 12.27 12.74
N LYS A 120 -19.91 10.94 12.83
CA LYS A 120 -20.34 10.20 14.01
C LYS A 120 -19.34 10.30 15.16
N MET A 121 -18.04 10.20 14.86
CA MET A 121 -16.98 10.24 15.86
C MET A 121 -16.98 11.55 16.65
N GLU A 122 -16.77 11.47 17.97
CA GLU A 122 -16.48 12.63 18.79
C GLU A 122 -15.05 13.16 18.50
N THR A 123 -14.81 14.43 18.81
CA THR A 123 -13.49 15.05 18.58
C THR A 123 -12.39 14.34 19.37
N SER A 124 -12.69 13.84 20.56
CA SER A 124 -11.79 13.02 21.36
C SER A 124 -11.43 11.69 20.68
N GLU A 125 -12.37 11.05 20.00
CA GLU A 125 -12.13 9.81 19.25
C GLU A 125 -11.25 10.09 18.02
N ILE A 126 -11.51 11.20 17.29
CA ILE A 126 -10.66 11.63 16.17
C ILE A 126 -9.23 11.91 16.66
N ALA A 127 -9.06 12.51 17.84
CA ALA A 127 -7.75 12.75 18.45
C ALA A 127 -6.98 11.45 18.76
N MET A 128 -7.68 10.32 18.93
CA MET A 128 -7.07 9.00 19.15
C MET A 128 -6.65 8.30 17.86
N LEU A 129 -7.00 8.83 16.68
CA LEU A 129 -6.52 8.29 15.40
C LEU A 129 -5.00 8.51 15.26
N PRO A 130 -4.27 7.54 14.67
CA PRO A 130 -2.85 7.73 14.38
C PRO A 130 -2.61 8.96 13.49
N ASP A 131 -1.43 9.56 13.62
CA ASP A 131 -1.03 10.76 12.86
C ASP A 131 -1.85 12.05 13.17
N VAL A 132 -2.87 12.01 14.02
CA VAL A 132 -3.60 13.19 14.48
C VAL A 132 -2.85 13.85 15.64
N THR A 133 -2.44 15.11 15.46
CA THR A 133 -1.69 15.90 16.44
C THR A 133 -2.08 17.37 16.33
N GLU A 134 -1.85 18.12 17.41
CA GLU A 134 -1.82 19.60 17.40
C GLU A 134 -3.13 20.29 16.93
N GLY A 135 -4.27 19.76 17.37
CA GLY A 135 -5.58 20.37 17.07
C GLY A 135 -6.13 19.97 15.69
N LEU A 136 -5.49 19.01 15.00
CA LEU A 136 -5.97 18.52 13.70
C LEU A 136 -7.34 17.85 13.82
N GLU A 137 -7.66 17.26 14.97
CA GLU A 137 -8.98 16.67 15.28
C GLU A 137 -10.13 17.67 15.11
N PHE A 138 -9.96 18.90 15.53
CA PHE A 138 -10.98 19.96 15.36
C PHE A 138 -11.16 20.34 13.89
N ALA A 139 -10.04 20.46 13.15
CA ALA A 139 -10.08 20.74 11.71
C ALA A 139 -10.78 19.62 10.93
N ILE A 140 -10.48 18.35 11.27
CA ILE A 140 -11.14 17.18 10.65
C ILE A 140 -12.62 17.17 10.97
N LYS A 141 -13.03 17.37 12.23
CA LYS A 141 -14.45 17.38 12.64
C LYS A 141 -15.21 18.51 11.93
N LYS A 142 -14.65 19.72 11.92
CA LYS A 142 -15.23 20.86 11.20
C LYS A 142 -15.39 20.58 9.71
N ALA A 143 -14.36 20.05 9.06
CA ALA A 143 -14.38 19.71 7.65
C ALA A 143 -15.42 18.63 7.34
N ALA A 144 -15.50 17.57 8.15
CA ALA A 144 -16.47 16.49 7.98
C ALA A 144 -17.93 16.99 8.05
N ASN A 145 -18.21 17.96 8.92
CA ASN A 145 -19.55 18.51 9.07
C ASN A 145 -19.94 19.45 7.92
N SER A 146 -18.97 20.09 7.24
CA SER A 146 -19.21 21.07 6.20
C SER A 146 -18.97 20.57 4.77
N CYS A 147 -18.28 19.43 4.57
CA CYS A 147 -17.98 18.90 3.24
C CYS A 147 -19.17 18.17 2.62
N ASN A 148 -19.22 18.14 1.28
CA ASN A 148 -20.20 17.37 0.52
C ASN A 148 -19.59 16.08 -0.06
N ASN A 149 -18.27 16.06 -0.25
CA ASN A 149 -17.54 14.95 -0.85
C ASN A 149 -16.12 14.85 -0.28
N LEU A 150 -15.40 13.78 -0.64
CA LEU A 150 -14.04 13.51 -0.15
C LEU A 150 -13.03 14.57 -0.59
N ASN A 151 -13.17 15.10 -1.81
CA ASN A 151 -12.29 16.15 -2.32
C ASN A 151 -12.44 17.45 -1.53
N ASP A 152 -13.67 17.84 -1.21
CA ASP A 152 -13.95 18.99 -0.35
C ASP A 152 -13.34 18.79 1.04
N LEU A 153 -13.55 17.61 1.63
CA LEU A 153 -12.97 17.25 2.91
C LEU A 153 -11.44 17.42 2.91
N LEU A 154 -10.77 16.83 1.90
CA LEU A 154 -9.32 16.93 1.75
C LEU A 154 -8.85 18.37 1.56
N ASN A 155 -9.57 19.17 0.77
CA ASN A 155 -9.21 20.56 0.49
C ASN A 155 -9.37 21.45 1.73
N ILE A 156 -10.41 21.23 2.54
CA ILE A 156 -10.64 21.99 3.78
C ILE A 156 -9.56 21.69 4.82
N ILE A 157 -9.16 20.41 4.97
CA ILE A 157 -8.14 20.00 5.95
C ILE A 157 -6.73 20.34 5.47
N LYS A 158 -6.49 20.34 4.15
CA LYS A 158 -5.17 20.56 3.56
C LYS A 158 -4.58 21.89 3.97
N SER A 159 -3.35 21.85 4.47
CA SER A 159 -2.57 23.03 4.82
C SER A 159 -1.10 22.82 4.46
N LYS A 160 -0.29 23.89 4.53
CA LYS A 160 1.17 23.77 4.38
C LYS A 160 1.81 22.83 5.42
N ARG A 161 1.11 22.60 6.55
CA ARG A 161 1.59 21.79 7.68
C ARG A 161 1.33 20.29 7.49
N TYR A 162 0.23 19.93 6.80
CA TYR A 162 -0.20 18.53 6.65
C TYR A 162 -0.20 18.11 5.18
N THR A 163 0.55 17.06 4.86
CA THR A 163 0.58 16.51 3.50
C THR A 163 -0.71 15.77 3.18
N SER A 164 -1.14 15.77 1.92
CA SER A 164 -2.34 15.04 1.48
C SER A 164 -2.27 13.55 1.82
N THR A 165 -1.09 12.94 1.72
CA THR A 165 -0.90 11.52 2.06
C THR A 165 -1.07 11.22 3.55
N ARG A 166 -0.70 12.15 4.43
CA ARG A 166 -0.96 12.03 5.87
C ARG A 166 -2.46 12.08 6.15
N ILE A 167 -3.16 13.04 5.55
CA ILE A 167 -4.61 13.16 5.72
C ILE A 167 -5.30 11.90 5.21
N GLN A 168 -4.96 11.41 4.02
CA GLN A 168 -5.54 10.17 3.47
C GLN A 168 -5.33 8.97 4.40
N ARG A 169 -4.17 8.83 5.05
CA ARG A 169 -3.96 7.76 6.05
C ARG A 169 -4.88 7.93 7.25
N ILE A 170 -5.04 9.15 7.77
CA ILE A 170 -5.96 9.42 8.89
C ILE A 170 -7.39 9.02 8.51
N LEU A 171 -7.84 9.36 7.29
CA LEU A 171 -9.16 8.97 6.80
C LEU A 171 -9.34 7.45 6.72
N LEU A 172 -8.29 6.72 6.30
CA LEU A 172 -8.30 5.26 6.31
C LEU A 172 -8.29 4.69 7.73
N TYR A 173 -7.57 5.29 8.67
CA TYR A 173 -7.63 4.88 10.07
C TYR A 173 -9.03 5.08 10.66
N ALA A 174 -9.70 6.20 10.34
CA ALA A 174 -11.09 6.41 10.76
C ALA A 174 -12.06 5.39 10.13
N LEU A 175 -11.83 5.01 8.87
CA LEU A 175 -12.63 3.99 8.18
C LEU A 175 -12.47 2.62 8.81
N LEU A 176 -11.23 2.25 9.16
CA LEU A 176 -10.87 0.92 9.67
C LEU A 176 -10.97 0.81 11.19
N GLY A 177 -11.25 1.91 11.90
CA GLY A 177 -11.30 1.94 13.35
C GLY A 177 -9.93 1.75 14.03
N ILE A 178 -8.82 2.07 13.34
CA ILE A 178 -7.46 1.93 13.87
C ILE A 178 -7.11 3.12 14.74
N THR A 179 -6.66 2.86 15.97
CA THR A 179 -6.29 3.87 16.97
C THR A 179 -4.78 3.96 17.19
N LYS A 180 -4.33 5.01 17.90
CA LYS A 180 -2.93 5.12 18.36
C LYS A 180 -2.52 3.90 19.20
N LYS A 181 -3.44 3.38 20.02
CA LYS A 181 -3.20 2.20 20.87
C LYS A 181 -2.87 0.97 20.01
N ASP A 182 -3.58 0.76 18.91
CA ASP A 182 -3.34 -0.38 18.01
C ASP A 182 -1.96 -0.28 17.35
N ILE A 183 -1.57 0.93 16.92
CA ILE A 183 -0.22 1.18 16.39
C ILE A 183 0.86 0.93 17.45
N ASP A 184 0.64 1.34 18.70
CA ASP A 184 1.63 1.13 19.78
C ASP A 184 1.74 -0.34 20.16
N ILE A 185 0.65 -1.09 20.12
CA ILE A 185 0.66 -2.54 20.30
C ILE A 185 1.43 -3.20 19.15
N SER A 186 1.14 -2.82 17.89
CA SER A 186 1.80 -3.40 16.72
C SER A 186 3.33 -3.19 16.74
N LYS A 187 3.81 -2.05 17.25
CA LYS A 187 5.26 -1.78 17.39
C LYS A 187 5.95 -2.66 18.44
N LYS A 188 5.21 -3.17 19.40
CA LYS A 188 5.71 -4.04 20.48
C LYS A 188 5.60 -5.52 20.12
N THR A 189 4.80 -5.86 19.11
CA THR A 189 4.60 -7.22 18.66
C THR A 189 5.80 -7.67 17.82
N THR A 190 6.19 -8.93 17.96
CA THR A 190 7.25 -9.52 17.14
C THR A 190 6.85 -9.48 15.67
N PRO A 191 7.69 -8.97 14.77
CA PRO A 191 7.39 -8.95 13.35
C PRO A 191 7.31 -10.38 12.80
N TYR A 192 6.48 -10.58 11.78
CA TYR A 192 6.37 -11.83 11.03
C TYR A 192 6.69 -11.60 9.56
N ILE A 193 7.07 -12.64 8.85
CA ILE A 193 7.25 -12.60 7.39
C ILE A 193 6.04 -13.27 6.72
N ARG A 194 5.30 -12.51 5.93
CA ARG A 194 4.24 -13.05 5.07
C ARG A 194 4.78 -13.31 3.67
N VAL A 195 4.85 -14.58 3.27
CA VAL A 195 5.32 -14.99 1.95
C VAL A 195 4.14 -14.95 0.98
N LEU A 196 4.21 -14.08 -0.03
CA LEU A 196 3.15 -13.93 -1.04
C LEU A 196 3.37 -14.82 -2.26
N GLY A 197 4.62 -15.21 -2.53
CA GLY A 197 5.00 -16.09 -3.63
C GLY A 197 6.49 -16.37 -3.57
N LEU A 198 6.88 -17.54 -4.09
CA LEU A 198 8.29 -17.93 -4.12
C LEU A 198 8.52 -18.95 -5.25
N ASN A 199 9.73 -18.94 -5.78
CA ASN A 199 10.24 -19.98 -6.67
C ASN A 199 11.12 -21.01 -5.89
N ASN A 200 11.73 -21.96 -6.59
CA ASN A 200 12.54 -22.99 -5.93
C ASN A 200 13.73 -22.42 -5.14
N ARG A 201 14.37 -21.34 -5.64
CA ARG A 201 15.44 -20.66 -4.88
C ARG A 201 14.89 -19.96 -3.64
N GLY A 202 13.68 -19.39 -3.74
CA GLY A 202 12.98 -18.79 -2.61
C GLY A 202 12.61 -19.80 -1.53
N LYS A 203 12.24 -21.05 -1.90
CA LYS A 203 12.00 -22.11 -0.92
C LYS A 203 13.26 -22.41 -0.09
N PHE A 204 14.41 -22.53 -0.76
CA PHE A 204 15.68 -22.73 -0.07
C PHE A 204 15.99 -21.56 0.88
N LEU A 205 15.86 -20.30 0.40
CA LEU A 205 16.12 -19.11 1.20
C LEU A 205 15.22 -19.04 2.44
N ILE A 206 13.93 -19.34 2.31
CA ILE A 206 12.99 -19.36 3.44
C ILE A 206 13.41 -20.40 4.48
N SER A 207 13.86 -21.58 4.04
CA SER A 207 14.38 -22.61 4.94
C SER A 207 15.60 -22.12 5.73
N GLU A 208 16.55 -21.48 5.06
CA GLU A 208 17.75 -20.92 5.73
C GLU A 208 17.40 -19.77 6.70
N ILE A 209 16.45 -18.90 6.33
CA ILE A 209 15.95 -17.85 7.23
C ILE A 209 15.33 -18.46 8.48
N ALA A 210 14.50 -19.49 8.34
CA ALA A 210 13.84 -20.17 9.46
C ALA A 210 14.88 -20.84 10.40
N LYS A 211 15.91 -21.47 9.85
CA LYS A 211 17.01 -22.06 10.63
C LYS A 211 17.80 -20.99 11.40
N ALA A 212 18.12 -19.88 10.75
CA ALA A 212 18.88 -18.78 11.34
C ALA A 212 18.08 -18.00 12.40
N ASN A 213 16.76 -18.01 12.30
CA ASN A 213 15.86 -17.23 13.17
C ASN A 213 14.68 -18.08 13.65
N PRO A 214 14.87 -19.03 14.56
CA PRO A 214 13.80 -19.95 14.99
C PRO A 214 12.58 -19.26 15.63
N LYS A 215 12.75 -18.04 16.14
CA LYS A 215 11.68 -17.25 16.75
C LYS A 215 10.91 -16.39 15.76
N LEU A 216 11.38 -16.30 14.52
CA LEU A 216 10.74 -15.49 13.48
C LEU A 216 9.60 -16.29 12.86
N GLU A 217 8.39 -15.75 12.95
CA GLU A 217 7.22 -16.38 12.35
C GLU A 217 7.20 -16.14 10.83
N ILE A 218 7.07 -17.24 10.06
CA ILE A 218 7.02 -17.21 8.59
C ILE A 218 5.68 -17.79 8.14
N ILE A 219 4.82 -16.91 7.65
CA ILE A 219 3.46 -17.28 7.20
C ILE A 219 3.47 -17.50 5.69
N THR A 220 3.40 -18.77 5.29
CA THR A 220 3.28 -19.18 3.88
C THR A 220 1.83 -19.42 3.47
N SER A 221 0.92 -19.68 4.42
CA SER A 221 -0.50 -19.86 4.23
C SER A 221 -1.27 -19.23 5.37
N VAL A 222 -2.09 -18.24 5.04
CA VAL A 222 -2.92 -17.53 6.03
C VAL A 222 -3.94 -18.50 6.66
N LYS A 223 -4.54 -19.37 5.87
CA LYS A 223 -5.50 -20.38 6.38
C LYS A 223 -4.85 -21.26 7.47
N ARG A 224 -3.69 -21.85 7.19
CA ARG A 224 -2.97 -22.67 8.18
C ARG A 224 -2.58 -21.90 9.44
N PHE A 225 -2.22 -20.64 9.27
CA PHE A 225 -1.90 -19.78 10.39
C PHE A 225 -3.10 -19.58 11.32
N TYR A 226 -4.29 -19.32 10.79
CA TYR A 226 -5.52 -19.20 11.58
C TYR A 226 -5.93 -20.55 12.19
N ASP A 227 -5.91 -21.63 11.42
CA ASP A 227 -6.28 -22.97 11.90
C ASP A 227 -5.39 -23.41 13.09
N ASN A 228 -4.10 -23.13 13.05
CA ASN A 228 -3.17 -23.43 14.14
C ASN A 228 -3.39 -22.56 15.38
N ASN A 229 -3.77 -21.29 15.20
CA ASN A 229 -3.98 -20.35 16.32
C ASN A 229 -5.37 -20.49 16.96
N THR A 230 -6.38 -20.95 16.25
CA THR A 230 -7.69 -21.28 16.84
C THR A 230 -7.64 -22.51 17.74
N ASN A 231 -6.71 -23.42 17.48
CA ASN A 231 -6.46 -24.60 18.33
C ASN A 231 -5.61 -24.30 19.57
N ASN A 232 -4.87 -23.18 19.57
CA ASN A 232 -4.10 -22.69 20.70
C ASN A 232 -4.75 -21.42 21.26
N SER A 233 -5.68 -21.59 22.20
CA SER A 233 -6.45 -20.51 22.83
C SER A 233 -5.59 -19.56 23.65
N THR A 234 -4.89 -18.63 22.98
CA THR A 234 -4.24 -17.47 23.62
C THR A 234 -4.00 -16.30 22.67
N ASP A 235 -5.03 -15.82 21.95
CA ASP A 235 -4.86 -14.51 21.33
C ASP A 235 -6.17 -13.75 21.17
N SER A 236 -6.50 -12.98 22.20
CA SER A 236 -7.65 -12.08 22.21
C SER A 236 -7.51 -10.86 21.27
N ILE A 237 -6.33 -10.58 20.72
CA ILE A 237 -6.03 -9.34 19.97
C ILE A 237 -6.35 -9.53 18.48
N ILE A 238 -5.99 -10.66 17.89
CA ILE A 238 -6.28 -10.96 16.47
C ILE A 238 -7.79 -11.19 16.27
N ASN A 239 -8.45 -11.80 17.26
CA ASN A 239 -9.90 -12.03 17.25
C ASN A 239 -10.72 -10.73 17.35
N GLN A 240 -10.20 -9.64 17.94
CA GLN A 240 -10.91 -8.36 17.97
C GLN A 240 -10.85 -7.63 16.62
N VAL A 241 -9.73 -7.71 15.90
CA VAL A 241 -9.59 -7.08 14.58
C VAL A 241 -10.39 -7.85 13.52
N THR A 242 -10.45 -9.19 13.62
CA THR A 242 -11.24 -10.01 12.69
C THR A 242 -12.74 -9.96 12.97
N LYS A 243 -13.19 -9.93 14.22
CA LYS A 243 -14.64 -9.84 14.56
C LYS A 243 -15.29 -8.55 14.07
N ASN A 244 -14.54 -7.46 13.99
CA ASN A 244 -15.09 -6.20 13.44
C ASN A 244 -15.16 -6.20 11.91
N ASN A 245 -14.46 -7.09 11.22
CA ASN A 245 -14.43 -7.18 9.77
C ASN A 245 -15.29 -8.31 9.16
N THR A 246 -15.71 -9.31 9.95
CA THR A 246 -16.47 -10.46 9.42
C THR A 246 -17.96 -10.22 9.27
N ASN A 247 -18.51 -9.12 9.78
CA ASN A 247 -19.94 -8.81 9.63
C ASN A 247 -20.32 -8.14 8.30
N ASN A 248 -19.40 -7.96 7.34
CA ASN A 248 -19.71 -7.26 6.09
C ASN A 248 -19.15 -7.88 4.79
N PHE A 249 -18.62 -9.10 4.81
CA PHE A 249 -18.19 -9.77 3.57
C PHE A 249 -18.54 -11.26 3.60
N GLU A 250 -19.57 -11.64 2.90
CA GLU A 250 -19.75 -13.04 2.45
C GLU A 250 -18.61 -13.35 1.47
N THR A 251 -17.70 -14.21 1.88
CA THR A 251 -16.61 -14.70 1.05
C THR A 251 -17.10 -15.82 0.16
N THR A 252 -17.26 -15.55 -1.12
CA THR A 252 -17.24 -16.61 -2.13
C THR A 252 -15.83 -17.21 -2.17
N SER A 253 -15.75 -18.48 -1.84
CA SER A 253 -14.51 -19.27 -1.85
C SER A 253 -13.86 -19.27 -3.23
N PRO A 254 -12.53 -19.10 -3.34
CA PRO A 254 -11.84 -19.35 -4.59
C PRO A 254 -11.74 -20.86 -4.80
N THR A 255 -12.35 -21.36 -5.87
CA THR A 255 -12.18 -22.69 -6.41
C THR A 255 -10.70 -23.00 -6.73
N ASN A 256 -10.31 -24.21 -6.41
CA ASN A 256 -9.00 -24.80 -6.67
C ASN A 256 -8.49 -24.51 -8.10
N ILE A 257 -7.31 -23.90 -8.18
CA ILE A 257 -6.50 -23.88 -9.40
C ILE A 257 -5.38 -24.92 -9.21
N ASN A 258 -5.70 -26.18 -9.47
CA ASN A 258 -4.75 -27.19 -9.92
C ASN A 258 -5.16 -27.48 -11.35
N GLU A 259 -4.32 -27.04 -12.27
CA GLU A 259 -4.04 -27.67 -13.58
C GLU A 259 -3.32 -26.63 -14.45
N ALA A 260 -2.00 -26.67 -14.39
CA ALA A 260 -1.18 -26.16 -15.47
C ALA A 260 -0.98 -27.36 -16.40
N GLN A 261 -1.79 -27.44 -17.47
CA GLN A 261 -1.47 -28.27 -18.61
C GLN A 261 -0.99 -27.39 -19.76
N ASP A 262 0.09 -27.85 -20.35
CA ASP A 262 0.70 -27.38 -21.58
C ASP A 262 -0.35 -27.25 -22.70
N ILE A 263 -0.41 -26.08 -23.33
CA ILE A 263 -1.01 -25.94 -24.64
C ILE A 263 0.00 -25.26 -25.56
N ASN A 264 0.80 -26.10 -26.23
CA ASN A 264 1.30 -25.84 -27.56
C ASN A 264 0.26 -26.39 -28.56
N SER A 265 -0.12 -25.56 -29.47
CA SER A 265 -0.42 -25.75 -30.89
C SER A 265 -1.67 -25.02 -31.38
N SER A 266 -1.41 -24.16 -32.34
CA SER A 266 -2.18 -23.86 -33.58
C SER A 266 -3.71 -23.85 -33.52
N ASN A 267 -4.35 -22.73 -33.82
CA ASN A 267 -5.04 -22.50 -35.12
C ASN A 267 -5.72 -21.12 -35.16
N ASP A 268 -5.57 -20.53 -36.33
CA ASP A 268 -6.39 -19.52 -36.96
C ASP A 268 -7.89 -19.75 -36.72
N GLU A 269 -8.60 -18.71 -36.32
CA GLU A 269 -9.97 -18.52 -36.81
C GLU A 269 -10.46 -17.07 -36.56
N THR A 270 -10.92 -16.52 -37.61
CA THR A 270 -11.62 -15.31 -37.99
C THR A 270 -12.59 -14.73 -36.96
N LEU A 271 -12.44 -13.44 -36.66
CA LEU A 271 -13.41 -12.59 -36.00
C LEU A 271 -14.62 -12.25 -36.90
N PRO A 272 -15.83 -12.32 -36.41
CA PRO A 272 -16.97 -11.79 -37.15
C PRO A 272 -17.05 -10.26 -37.01
N LYS A 273 -17.17 -9.60 -38.16
CA LYS A 273 -17.56 -8.20 -38.32
C LYS A 273 -19.02 -8.04 -37.87
N THR A 274 -19.30 -7.25 -36.86
CA THR A 274 -20.62 -6.68 -36.67
C THR A 274 -20.56 -5.19 -36.95
N GLY A 275 -21.22 -4.80 -38.04
CA GLY A 275 -21.52 -3.42 -38.34
C GLY A 275 -22.63 -2.92 -37.39
N PHE A 276 -22.54 -1.64 -37.05
CA PHE A 276 -23.66 -0.83 -36.62
C PHE A 276 -23.71 0.39 -37.53
N GLU A 277 -24.87 0.57 -38.15
CA GLU A 277 -25.32 1.84 -38.68
C GLU A 277 -25.49 2.90 -37.59
#